data_20bf1557afcf7fc41cbe22e761d3ee58
#
_entry.id   20bf1557afcf7fc41cbe22e761d3ee58
#
_cell.length_a   1.000
_cell.length_b   1.000
_cell.length_c   1.000
_cell.angle_alpha   90.00
_cell.angle_beta   90.00
_cell.angle_gamma   90.00
#
_symmetry.space_group_name_H-M   'P 1'
#
loop_
_entity.id
_entity.type
_entity.pdbx_description
1 polymer ?
#
loop_
_entity_poly.entity_id
_entity_poly.type
_entity_poly.pdbx_seq_one_letter_code
_entity_poly.pdbx_strand_id
1 'polypeptide(L)'
;MRTRTALRNVPDTLRTRIGYGLFSDDRDYCIGRYILLGFAHLQRSNPGMRKEVKEKPKYAVVAAVQLPNVSDVEFESSLAELRDLAKTLGFEITATFTQKRASFDATAYLGAGKREEIRAYVDIDAEFTELERAPHGATDPDAGKIDVVFVDHEISPSQARNLEIEVGCEVMDRTMVILEIFHRHASSRAARAQVEIARLGYMAPRMREAAKLAGPQGRQRSGTGGRGAGESHTELDKRKIRDRIAELQVEIAAMDVERKTQRARRQERQGIASVALVGYTNAGKSTLMRALTGSEVLVENKLFATLDTTVRVLHPESIPRVLVSDTVGFIKNLPHGLVASFKSTLEEAIDASLLLHVIDASDPGYERQREVTDAVLGEIGAEAVPRIRVFNKIDHVGDAAAQAEREATLRAEYPDCIVMSARQSCDVAKLREAIIAFFQRDRIEAEIFLPWSAQQMRGEIFACCEVLEERADGEGAYLRIRGEREAVNSLYERFGQAHTARNSF
;
A
#
# COMPACT_ATOMS: atom_id res chain seq x y z
N MET A 1 0.16 29.19 -33.55
CA MET A 1 1.31 28.79 -34.40
C MET A 1 2.41 28.04 -33.62
N ARG A 2 2.12 27.50 -32.40
CA ARG A 2 3.11 26.81 -31.51
C ARG A 2 2.85 25.33 -31.25
N THR A 3 1.90 24.70 -31.94
CA THR A 3 1.59 23.25 -31.83
C THR A 3 2.33 22.35 -32.81
N ARG A 4 3.19 22.92 -33.69
CA ARG A 4 3.93 22.12 -34.71
C ARG A 4 5.22 21.45 -34.21
N THR A 5 5.75 21.80 -33.06
CA THR A 5 7.06 21.32 -32.60
C THR A 5 6.97 20.04 -31.76
N ALA A 6 5.82 19.74 -31.15
CA ALA A 6 5.66 18.55 -30.28
C ALA A 6 5.44 17.22 -31.04
N LEU A 7 5.12 17.28 -32.34
CA LEU A 7 4.80 16.10 -33.16
C LEU A 7 5.98 15.54 -33.98
N ARG A 8 7.19 16.09 -33.84
CA ARG A 8 8.33 15.65 -34.66
C ARG A 8 8.92 14.29 -34.30
N ASN A 9 8.59 13.72 -33.15
CA ASN A 9 9.17 12.43 -32.69
C ASN A 9 8.15 11.30 -32.57
N VAL A 10 7.02 11.35 -33.28
CA VAL A 10 6.02 10.26 -33.28
C VAL A 10 6.24 9.41 -34.54
N PRO A 11 6.39 8.07 -34.41
CA PRO A 11 6.55 7.17 -35.56
C PRO A 11 5.40 7.30 -36.55
N ASP A 12 5.70 7.21 -37.84
CA ASP A 12 4.73 7.42 -38.94
C ASP A 12 3.52 6.46 -38.94
N THR A 13 3.63 5.32 -38.28
CA THR A 13 2.51 4.36 -38.11
C THR A 13 1.39 4.86 -37.20
N LEU A 14 1.66 5.88 -36.38
CA LEU A 14 0.66 6.51 -35.51
C LEU A 14 0.04 7.78 -36.14
N ARG A 15 0.73 8.39 -37.09
CA ARG A 15 0.24 9.60 -37.80
C ARG A 15 -0.97 9.34 -38.65
N THR A 16 -1.12 8.15 -39.20
CA THR A 16 -2.24 7.77 -40.08
C THR A 16 -3.54 7.39 -39.37
N ARG A 17 -3.52 7.26 -38.04
CA ARG A 17 -4.72 6.94 -37.23
C ARG A 17 -5.33 8.11 -36.46
N ILE A 18 -4.63 9.23 -36.40
CA ILE A 18 -5.16 10.47 -35.80
C ILE A 18 -5.55 11.36 -36.96
N GLY A 19 -6.79 11.19 -37.43
CA GLY A 19 -7.36 12.08 -38.46
C GLY A 19 -7.34 13.53 -37.96
N TYR A 20 -6.87 14.46 -38.78
CA TYR A 20 -6.94 15.91 -38.54
C TYR A 20 -8.39 16.36 -38.37
N GLY A 21 -8.92 16.32 -37.15
CA GLY A 21 -10.13 17.03 -36.76
C GLY A 21 -9.71 18.27 -36.02
N LEU A 22 -10.04 19.42 -36.50
CA LEU A 22 -9.86 20.74 -35.90
C LEU A 22 -10.59 20.76 -34.55
N PHE A 23 -9.84 20.81 -33.46
CA PHE A 23 -10.36 21.10 -32.11
C PHE A 23 -10.70 22.58 -32.05
N SER A 24 -11.96 22.90 -31.99
CA SER A 24 -12.48 24.24 -31.83
C SER A 24 -13.52 24.28 -30.72
N ASP A 25 -13.15 23.87 -29.50
CA ASP A 25 -13.93 24.23 -28.30
C ASP A 25 -13.15 23.84 -27.03
N ASP A 26 -13.08 24.75 -26.06
CA ASP A 26 -12.38 24.55 -24.76
C ASP A 26 -12.90 23.37 -23.93
N ARG A 27 -14.04 22.78 -24.33
CA ARG A 27 -14.66 21.63 -23.65
C ARG A 27 -13.99 20.29 -23.95
N ASP A 28 -13.21 20.19 -25.01
CA ASP A 28 -12.50 18.96 -25.39
C ASP A 28 -11.14 18.79 -24.69
N TYR A 29 -10.71 19.82 -23.94
CA TYR A 29 -9.41 19.84 -23.26
C TYR A 29 -9.31 18.80 -22.14
N CYS A 30 -10.39 18.56 -21.40
CA CYS A 30 -10.41 17.59 -20.29
C CYS A 30 -10.31 16.14 -20.75
N ILE A 31 -11.01 15.77 -21.83
CA ILE A 31 -11.05 14.38 -22.34
C ILE A 31 -9.71 13.98 -22.98
N GLY A 32 -9.11 14.91 -23.74
CA GLY A 32 -7.79 14.69 -24.37
C GLY A 32 -6.65 14.49 -23.35
N ARG A 33 -6.74 15.13 -22.20
CA ARG A 33 -5.71 15.06 -21.14
C ARG A 33 -5.74 13.72 -20.42
N TYR A 34 -6.90 13.12 -20.15
CA TYR A 34 -7.02 11.77 -19.57
C TYR A 34 -6.47 10.67 -20.49
N ILE A 35 -6.68 10.78 -21.80
CA ILE A 35 -6.14 9.84 -22.78
C ILE A 35 -4.63 10.03 -22.94
N LEU A 36 -4.12 11.26 -22.98
CA LEU A 36 -2.71 11.57 -23.15
C LEU A 36 -1.87 11.27 -21.90
N LEU A 37 -2.38 11.50 -20.70
CA LEU A 37 -1.67 11.13 -19.46
C LEU A 37 -1.62 9.62 -19.27
N GLY A 38 -2.67 8.86 -19.67
CA GLY A 38 -2.66 7.41 -19.63
C GLY A 38 -1.68 6.79 -20.65
N PHE A 39 -1.48 7.40 -21.83
CA PHE A 39 -0.58 6.90 -22.87
C PHE A 39 0.86 7.44 -22.78
N ALA A 40 1.06 8.64 -22.26
CA ALA A 40 2.41 9.23 -22.13
C ALA A 40 3.28 8.53 -21.08
N HIS A 41 2.68 7.91 -20.07
CA HIS A 41 3.41 7.13 -19.06
C HIS A 41 3.79 5.71 -19.53
N LEU A 42 3.13 5.15 -20.53
CA LEU A 42 3.44 3.81 -21.07
C LEU A 42 4.73 3.75 -21.89
N GLN A 43 5.33 4.88 -22.28
CA GLN A 43 6.53 4.91 -23.12
C GLN A 43 7.84 5.30 -22.40
N ARG A 44 7.84 5.49 -21.09
CA ARG A 44 9.06 5.89 -20.34
C ARG A 44 9.51 4.89 -19.30
N SER A 45 9.74 3.64 -19.68
CA SER A 45 10.52 2.70 -18.88
C SER A 45 11.80 2.31 -19.58
N ASN A 46 12.78 3.19 -19.50
CA ASN A 46 14.18 2.85 -19.74
C ASN A 46 14.98 3.21 -18.48
N PRO A 47 15.54 2.24 -17.72
CA PRO A 47 16.24 2.49 -16.48
C PRO A 47 17.71 2.88 -16.74
N GLY A 48 17.92 4.11 -17.15
CA GLY A 48 19.27 4.63 -17.33
C GLY A 48 19.29 6.14 -17.08
N MET A 49 19.92 6.57 -15.98
CA MET A 49 20.18 7.96 -15.58
C MET A 49 18.91 8.83 -15.37
N ARG A 50 18.28 8.72 -14.23
CA ARG A 50 17.42 9.79 -13.69
C ARG A 50 18.32 10.95 -13.22
N LYS A 51 18.48 11.98 -14.05
CA LYS A 51 18.69 13.32 -13.53
C LYS A 51 17.41 13.68 -12.78
N GLU A 52 17.50 14.05 -11.50
CA GLU A 52 16.41 14.68 -10.76
C GLU A 52 16.05 15.98 -11.50
N VAL A 53 15.08 15.89 -12.36
CA VAL A 53 14.35 17.07 -12.82
C VAL A 53 13.46 17.42 -11.64
N LYS A 54 13.74 18.50 -10.91
CA LYS A 54 12.83 19.07 -9.93
C LYS A 54 11.51 19.32 -10.65
N GLU A 55 10.52 18.44 -10.41
CA GLU A 55 9.17 18.66 -10.90
C GLU A 55 8.67 19.96 -10.24
N LYS A 56 8.01 20.81 -11.03
CA LYS A 56 7.41 22.05 -10.52
C LYS A 56 6.38 21.72 -9.46
N PRO A 57 6.26 22.52 -8.38
CA PRO A 57 5.22 22.35 -7.40
C PRO A 57 3.85 22.41 -8.10
N LYS A 58 2.98 21.47 -7.76
CA LYS A 58 1.58 21.44 -8.18
C LYS A 58 0.73 21.90 -7.02
N TYR A 59 -0.21 22.78 -7.28
CA TYR A 59 -1.07 23.35 -6.26
C TYR A 59 -2.44 22.72 -6.28
N ALA A 60 -3.00 22.50 -5.09
CA ALA A 60 -4.31 21.91 -4.96
C ALA A 60 -5.09 22.48 -3.76
N VAL A 61 -6.39 22.28 -3.77
CA VAL A 61 -7.26 22.56 -2.64
C VAL A 61 -7.93 21.29 -2.14
N VAL A 62 -8.30 21.26 -0.86
CA VAL A 62 -9.05 20.16 -0.25
C VAL A 62 -10.48 20.59 -0.04
N ALA A 63 -11.44 19.76 -0.39
CA ALA A 63 -12.86 19.98 -0.17
C ALA A 63 -13.49 18.78 0.57
N ALA A 64 -14.23 19.07 1.66
CA ALA A 64 -14.84 18.01 2.47
C ALA A 64 -16.19 18.40 3.06
N VAL A 65 -17.04 17.39 3.24
CA VAL A 65 -18.35 17.52 3.90
C VAL A 65 -18.34 16.73 5.20
N GLN A 66 -18.60 17.41 6.31
CA GLN A 66 -18.80 16.76 7.59
C GLN A 66 -20.27 16.37 7.75
N LEU A 67 -20.50 15.07 7.96
CA LEU A 67 -21.81 14.52 8.28
C LEU A 67 -22.10 14.57 9.79
N PRO A 68 -23.37 14.56 10.23
CA PRO A 68 -23.73 14.71 11.65
C PRO A 68 -23.22 13.60 12.57
N ASN A 69 -22.94 12.42 12.02
CA ASN A 69 -22.42 11.26 12.74
C ASN A 69 -20.90 11.23 12.86
N VAL A 70 -20.20 12.25 12.33
CA VAL A 70 -18.74 12.36 12.36
C VAL A 70 -18.34 13.47 13.33
N SER A 71 -17.58 13.14 14.37
CA SER A 71 -17.06 14.11 15.33
C SER A 71 -16.10 15.11 14.68
N ASP A 72 -15.94 16.29 15.28
CA ASP A 72 -15.01 17.31 14.78
C ASP A 72 -13.57 16.76 14.78
N VAL A 73 -13.19 16.00 15.82
CA VAL A 73 -11.84 15.38 15.92
C VAL A 73 -11.60 14.38 14.79
N GLU A 74 -12.58 13.52 14.52
CA GLU A 74 -12.50 12.54 13.44
C GLU A 74 -12.43 13.21 12.07
N PHE A 75 -13.21 14.27 11.88
CA PHE A 75 -13.24 15.03 10.63
C PHE A 75 -11.89 15.71 10.36
N GLU A 76 -11.30 16.38 11.37
CA GLU A 76 -9.98 17.00 11.22
C GLU A 76 -8.87 15.97 10.99
N SER A 77 -8.94 14.81 11.64
CA SER A 77 -8.00 13.70 11.39
C SER A 77 -8.10 13.21 9.94
N SER A 78 -9.32 13.06 9.40
CA SER A 78 -9.52 12.67 7.98
C SER A 78 -8.96 13.70 7.01
N LEU A 79 -9.14 14.99 7.31
CA LEU A 79 -8.59 16.09 6.50
C LEU A 79 -7.06 16.13 6.55
N ALA A 80 -6.47 15.91 7.73
CA ALA A 80 -5.02 15.85 7.88
C ALA A 80 -4.44 14.69 7.04
N GLU A 81 -5.08 13.52 7.10
CA GLU A 81 -4.68 12.36 6.30
C GLU A 81 -4.80 12.63 4.80
N LEU A 82 -5.87 13.27 4.32
CA LEU A 82 -6.03 13.64 2.91
C LEU A 82 -4.95 14.64 2.46
N ARG A 83 -4.58 15.61 3.31
CA ARG A 83 -3.46 16.53 3.01
C ARG A 83 -2.13 15.78 2.88
N ASP A 84 -1.88 14.79 3.74
CA ASP A 84 -0.66 13.96 3.66
C ASP A 84 -0.65 13.05 2.43
N LEU A 85 -1.81 12.54 2.00
CA LEU A 85 -1.98 11.82 0.73
C LEU A 85 -1.64 12.73 -0.46
N ALA A 86 -2.20 13.94 -0.49
CA ALA A 86 -1.92 14.92 -1.54
C ALA A 86 -0.43 15.31 -1.60
N LYS A 87 0.19 15.53 -0.42
CA LYS A 87 1.63 15.79 -0.30
C LYS A 87 2.48 14.63 -0.81
N THR A 88 2.05 13.39 -0.58
CA THR A 88 2.72 12.19 -1.10
C THR A 88 2.71 12.18 -2.64
N LEU A 89 1.66 12.70 -3.28
CA LEU A 89 1.59 12.92 -4.72
C LEU A 89 2.38 14.14 -5.22
N GLY A 90 2.98 14.91 -4.32
CA GLY A 90 3.76 16.10 -4.68
C GLY A 90 2.91 17.36 -4.90
N PHE A 91 1.68 17.38 -4.33
CA PHE A 91 0.84 18.59 -4.33
C PHE A 91 1.03 19.40 -3.06
N GLU A 92 1.01 20.70 -3.20
CA GLU A 92 0.95 21.66 -2.11
C GLU A 92 -0.48 22.15 -1.93
N ILE A 93 -1.02 22.02 -0.71
CA ILE A 93 -2.41 22.41 -0.42
C ILE A 93 -2.43 23.89 -0.04
N THR A 94 -3.09 24.69 -0.86
CA THR A 94 -3.21 26.14 -0.67
C THR A 94 -4.40 26.53 0.18
N ALA A 95 -5.52 25.78 0.11
CA ALA A 95 -6.72 26.06 0.88
C ALA A 95 -7.49 24.77 1.21
N THR A 96 -8.35 24.86 2.25
CA THR A 96 -9.26 23.77 2.65
C THR A 96 -10.67 24.33 2.80
N PHE A 97 -11.61 23.76 2.05
CA PHE A 97 -13.02 24.11 2.04
C PHE A 97 -13.84 23.03 2.74
N THR A 98 -14.48 23.38 3.83
CA THR A 98 -15.31 22.44 4.60
C THR A 98 -16.77 22.88 4.64
N GLN A 99 -17.68 21.91 4.74
CA GLN A 99 -19.10 22.16 4.86
C GLN A 99 -19.75 21.12 5.78
N LYS A 100 -20.60 21.58 6.75
CA LYS A 100 -21.43 20.69 7.57
C LYS A 100 -22.78 20.50 6.87
N ARG A 101 -23.18 19.24 6.63
CA ARG A 101 -24.46 18.89 5.97
C ARG A 101 -25.03 17.60 6.53
N ALA A 102 -26.36 17.46 6.43
CA ALA A 102 -27.05 16.22 6.80
C ALA A 102 -26.75 15.05 5.84
N SER A 103 -26.46 15.35 4.56
CA SER A 103 -26.09 14.39 3.52
C SER A 103 -25.26 15.07 2.44
N PHE A 104 -24.57 14.28 1.65
CA PHE A 104 -23.88 14.78 0.45
C PHE A 104 -24.88 15.30 -0.58
N ASP A 105 -24.48 16.29 -1.38
CA ASP A 105 -25.28 16.71 -2.51
C ASP A 105 -25.31 15.59 -3.57
N ALA A 106 -26.51 15.21 -3.99
CA ALA A 106 -26.68 14.10 -4.93
C ALA A 106 -26.09 14.40 -6.31
N THR A 107 -26.00 15.68 -6.68
CA THR A 107 -25.55 16.12 -8.01
C THR A 107 -24.05 16.30 -8.09
N ALA A 108 -23.45 16.99 -7.10
CA ALA A 108 -22.04 17.40 -7.16
C ALA A 108 -21.33 17.37 -5.79
N TYR A 109 -21.78 16.52 -4.84
CA TYR A 109 -21.16 16.29 -3.53
C TYR A 109 -21.22 17.48 -2.58
N LEU A 110 -20.80 18.68 -2.98
CA LEU A 110 -20.85 19.93 -2.23
C LEU A 110 -22.12 20.74 -2.55
N GLY A 111 -22.57 21.58 -1.63
CA GLY A 111 -23.65 22.52 -1.90
C GLY A 111 -23.23 23.63 -2.87
N ALA A 112 -24.20 24.22 -3.60
CA ALA A 112 -23.96 25.22 -4.66
C ALA A 112 -23.04 26.36 -4.20
N GLY A 113 -23.35 27.04 -3.07
CA GLY A 113 -22.54 28.15 -2.58
C GLY A 113 -21.11 27.79 -2.25
N LYS A 114 -20.83 26.53 -1.79
CA LYS A 114 -19.45 26.07 -1.55
C LYS A 114 -18.71 25.81 -2.86
N ARG A 115 -19.40 25.33 -3.90
CA ARG A 115 -18.81 25.15 -5.24
C ARG A 115 -18.45 26.46 -5.88
N GLU A 116 -19.31 27.49 -5.74
CA GLU A 116 -19.04 28.86 -6.19
C GLU A 116 -17.82 29.49 -5.46
N GLU A 117 -17.72 29.26 -4.14
CA GLU A 117 -16.58 29.71 -3.34
C GLU A 117 -15.26 29.07 -3.81
N ILE A 118 -15.24 27.76 -4.09
CA ILE A 118 -14.06 27.08 -4.64
C ILE A 118 -13.74 27.62 -6.03
N ARG A 119 -14.75 27.79 -6.90
CA ARG A 119 -14.54 28.34 -8.23
C ARG A 119 -13.93 29.74 -8.18
N ALA A 120 -14.50 30.61 -7.35
CA ALA A 120 -13.96 31.97 -7.18
C ALA A 120 -12.49 31.92 -6.71
N TYR A 121 -12.12 31.00 -5.82
CA TYR A 121 -10.75 30.82 -5.38
C TYR A 121 -9.81 30.37 -6.52
N VAL A 122 -10.25 29.39 -7.31
CA VAL A 122 -9.50 28.88 -8.48
C VAL A 122 -9.33 29.97 -9.55
N ASP A 123 -10.37 30.75 -9.82
CA ASP A 123 -10.35 31.84 -10.83
C ASP A 123 -9.46 33.02 -10.36
N ILE A 124 -9.50 33.40 -9.06
CA ILE A 124 -8.65 34.45 -8.49
C ILE A 124 -7.16 34.12 -8.57
N ASP A 125 -6.79 32.86 -8.24
CA ASP A 125 -5.40 32.43 -8.36
C ASP A 125 -4.92 32.46 -9.82
N ALA A 126 -5.79 32.22 -10.79
CA ALA A 126 -5.48 32.35 -12.20
C ALA A 126 -5.22 33.81 -12.61
N GLU A 127 -6.02 34.78 -12.10
CA GLU A 127 -5.85 36.21 -12.38
C GLU A 127 -4.62 36.81 -11.70
N PHE A 128 -4.35 36.49 -10.42
CA PHE A 128 -3.16 36.97 -9.72
C PHE A 128 -1.87 36.46 -10.37
N THR A 129 -1.85 35.24 -10.86
CA THR A 129 -0.71 34.69 -11.59
C THR A 129 -0.47 35.44 -12.92
N GLU A 130 -1.50 36.01 -13.55
CA GLU A 130 -1.34 36.84 -14.74
C GLU A 130 -0.84 38.26 -14.43
N LEU A 131 -1.23 38.85 -13.30
CA LEU A 131 -0.79 40.19 -12.88
C LEU A 131 0.67 40.25 -12.40
N GLU A 132 1.17 39.25 -11.71
CA GLU A 132 2.57 39.13 -11.30
C GLU A 132 3.53 38.84 -12.47
N ARG A 133 3.01 38.53 -13.65
CA ARG A 133 3.74 38.25 -14.90
C ARG A 133 4.22 39.45 -15.69
N ALA A 134 3.93 40.66 -15.29
CA ALA A 134 4.44 41.88 -15.98
C ALA A 134 5.56 42.56 -15.17
N PRO A 135 6.65 43.02 -15.72
CA PRO A 135 7.44 42.73 -16.90
C PRO A 135 8.94 42.49 -16.62
N HIS A 136 9.40 41.39 -16.11
CA HIS A 136 10.83 41.04 -16.13
C HIS A 136 11.03 39.55 -16.43
N GLY A 137 11.17 39.25 -17.70
CA GLY A 137 11.88 38.09 -18.27
C GLY A 137 11.76 36.73 -17.58
N ALA A 138 11.03 35.78 -18.24
CA ALA A 138 11.00 34.35 -17.97
C ALA A 138 10.26 33.94 -16.69
N THR A 139 9.00 34.25 -16.58
CA THR A 139 8.08 33.64 -15.63
C THR A 139 7.26 32.54 -16.33
N ASP A 140 7.19 31.40 -15.65
CA ASP A 140 6.45 30.21 -16.07
C ASP A 140 4.93 30.51 -16.11
N PRO A 141 4.25 30.27 -17.23
CA PRO A 141 2.81 30.58 -17.37
C PRO A 141 1.90 29.77 -16.42
N ASP A 142 2.39 28.72 -15.78
CA ASP A 142 1.62 27.84 -14.90
C ASP A 142 2.02 27.92 -13.42
N ALA A 143 2.84 28.90 -13.01
CA ALA A 143 3.22 29.06 -11.60
C ALA A 143 2.04 29.59 -10.78
N GLY A 144 1.57 28.81 -9.79
CA GLY A 144 0.50 29.19 -8.85
C GLY A 144 -0.92 28.78 -9.25
N LYS A 145 -1.15 28.19 -10.41
CA LYS A 145 -2.49 27.73 -10.83
C LYS A 145 -2.91 26.49 -10.04
N ILE A 146 -4.12 26.50 -9.49
CA ILE A 146 -4.72 25.31 -8.87
C ILE A 146 -4.97 24.25 -9.94
N ASP A 147 -4.31 23.10 -9.77
CA ASP A 147 -4.41 21.99 -10.71
C ASP A 147 -5.58 21.05 -10.36
N VAL A 148 -5.83 20.82 -9.05
CA VAL A 148 -6.73 19.76 -8.57
C VAL A 148 -7.49 20.18 -7.33
N VAL A 149 -8.76 19.73 -7.22
CA VAL A 149 -9.54 19.71 -5.98
C VAL A 149 -9.58 18.28 -5.45
N PHE A 150 -9.04 18.08 -4.25
CA PHE A 150 -9.13 16.80 -3.54
C PHE A 150 -10.39 16.71 -2.69
N VAL A 151 -11.11 15.59 -2.78
CA VAL A 151 -12.34 15.33 -2.04
C VAL A 151 -12.14 14.16 -1.07
N ASP A 152 -12.55 14.35 0.20
CA ASP A 152 -12.28 13.38 1.28
C ASP A 152 -13.10 12.08 1.21
N HIS A 153 -14.16 12.04 0.43
CA HIS A 153 -15.02 10.87 0.27
C HIS A 153 -14.92 10.31 -1.15
N GLU A 154 -15.24 9.03 -1.29
CA GLU A 154 -15.50 8.47 -2.61
C GLU A 154 -16.78 9.07 -3.17
N ILE A 155 -16.72 9.59 -4.39
CA ILE A 155 -17.85 10.21 -5.08
C ILE A 155 -18.19 9.48 -6.37
N SER A 156 -19.47 9.51 -6.74
CA SER A 156 -19.91 8.88 -7.98
C SER A 156 -19.28 9.56 -9.20
N PRO A 157 -19.13 8.83 -10.32
CA PRO A 157 -18.58 9.40 -11.55
C PRO A 157 -19.32 10.64 -12.04
N SER A 158 -20.66 10.69 -11.85
CA SER A 158 -21.49 11.85 -12.19
C SER A 158 -21.25 13.03 -11.26
N GLN A 159 -21.09 12.79 -9.95
CA GLN A 159 -20.77 13.85 -8.97
C GLN A 159 -19.38 14.45 -9.27
N ALA A 160 -18.38 13.61 -9.50
CA ALA A 160 -17.02 14.07 -9.82
C ALA A 160 -17.05 15.00 -11.03
N ARG A 161 -17.68 14.56 -12.12
CA ARG A 161 -17.78 15.35 -13.35
C ARG A 161 -18.55 16.67 -13.17
N ASN A 162 -19.71 16.63 -12.48
CA ASN A 162 -20.47 17.85 -12.26
C ASN A 162 -19.67 18.84 -11.41
N LEU A 163 -18.94 18.34 -10.42
CA LEU A 163 -18.07 19.17 -9.58
C LEU A 163 -16.93 19.76 -10.44
N GLU A 164 -16.26 18.98 -11.30
CA GLU A 164 -15.22 19.48 -12.22
C GLU A 164 -15.71 20.63 -13.11
N ILE A 165 -16.91 20.49 -13.69
CA ILE A 165 -17.51 21.53 -14.55
C ILE A 165 -17.78 22.80 -13.75
N GLU A 166 -18.25 22.67 -12.51
CA GLU A 166 -18.63 23.84 -11.70
C GLU A 166 -17.42 24.52 -11.07
N VAL A 167 -16.39 23.78 -10.65
CA VAL A 167 -15.19 24.38 -10.03
C VAL A 167 -14.11 24.77 -11.05
N GLY A 168 -14.18 24.27 -12.30
CA GLY A 168 -13.28 24.65 -13.38
C GLY A 168 -11.91 23.98 -13.39
N CYS A 169 -11.67 22.97 -12.52
CA CYS A 169 -10.43 22.20 -12.48
C CYS A 169 -10.69 20.71 -12.22
N GLU A 170 -9.64 19.88 -12.31
CA GLU A 170 -9.72 18.44 -12.07
C GLU A 170 -10.14 18.13 -10.64
N VAL A 171 -10.97 17.10 -10.46
CA VAL A 171 -11.41 16.62 -9.15
C VAL A 171 -10.92 15.20 -8.93
N MET A 172 -10.18 14.99 -7.85
CA MET A 172 -9.75 13.67 -7.41
C MET A 172 -10.38 13.34 -6.07
N ASP A 173 -11.09 12.25 -6.00
CA ASP A 173 -11.58 11.75 -4.72
C ASP A 173 -10.51 10.90 -4.01
N ARG A 174 -10.77 10.59 -2.74
CA ARG A 174 -9.85 9.84 -1.89
C ARG A 174 -9.40 8.52 -2.52
N THR A 175 -10.30 7.79 -3.16
CA THR A 175 -10.02 6.52 -3.83
C THR A 175 -9.05 6.72 -5.00
N MET A 176 -9.25 7.76 -5.81
CA MET A 176 -8.36 8.06 -6.94
C MET A 176 -6.97 8.49 -6.47
N VAL A 177 -6.90 9.28 -5.39
CA VAL A 177 -5.62 9.69 -4.77
C VAL A 177 -4.82 8.46 -4.32
N ILE A 178 -5.46 7.54 -3.62
CA ILE A 178 -4.83 6.29 -3.15
C ILE A 178 -4.34 5.45 -4.34
N LEU A 179 -5.17 5.28 -5.37
CA LEU A 179 -4.81 4.54 -6.59
C LEU A 179 -3.61 5.17 -7.33
N GLU A 180 -3.54 6.49 -7.38
CA GLU A 180 -2.44 7.18 -8.03
C GLU A 180 -1.13 7.07 -7.23
N ILE A 181 -1.19 7.11 -5.88
CA ILE A 181 -0.03 6.84 -5.02
C ILE A 181 0.49 5.42 -5.26
N PHE A 182 -0.40 4.43 -5.27
CA PHE A 182 -0.02 3.05 -5.54
C PHE A 182 0.57 2.87 -6.94
N HIS A 183 0.00 3.53 -7.94
CA HIS A 183 0.54 3.47 -9.31
C HIS A 183 1.98 4.00 -9.39
N ARG A 184 2.31 5.04 -8.63
CA ARG A 184 3.68 5.61 -8.58
C ARG A 184 4.67 4.76 -7.80
N HIS A 185 4.21 4.09 -6.73
CA HIS A 185 5.06 3.31 -5.84
C HIS A 185 5.20 1.84 -6.22
N ALA A 186 4.34 1.30 -7.10
CA ALA A 186 4.41 -0.07 -7.56
C ALA A 186 5.70 -0.33 -8.33
N SER A 187 6.63 -1.06 -7.74
CA SER A 187 7.93 -1.38 -8.35
C SER A 187 7.95 -2.79 -8.94
N SER A 188 7.34 -3.77 -8.28
CA SER A 188 7.27 -5.14 -8.79
C SER A 188 6.24 -5.29 -9.92
N ARG A 189 6.46 -6.31 -10.76
CA ARG A 189 5.56 -6.64 -11.86
C ARG A 189 4.15 -6.99 -11.35
N ALA A 190 4.08 -7.73 -10.24
CA ALA A 190 2.80 -8.13 -9.63
C ALA A 190 2.05 -6.92 -9.06
N ALA A 191 2.72 -6.06 -8.27
CA ALA A 191 2.09 -4.86 -7.73
C ALA A 191 1.58 -3.93 -8.84
N ARG A 192 2.36 -3.73 -9.91
CA ARG A 192 1.92 -2.95 -11.07
C ARG A 192 0.68 -3.51 -11.72
N ALA A 193 0.64 -4.83 -11.96
CA ALA A 193 -0.53 -5.49 -12.54
C ALA A 193 -1.76 -5.35 -11.65
N GLN A 194 -1.62 -5.54 -10.34
CA GLN A 194 -2.70 -5.41 -9.36
C GLN A 194 -3.25 -3.98 -9.30
N VAL A 195 -2.38 -2.98 -9.24
CA VAL A 195 -2.78 -1.57 -9.23
C VAL A 195 -3.44 -1.17 -10.55
N GLU A 196 -2.94 -1.68 -11.70
CA GLU A 196 -3.54 -1.41 -13.01
C GLU A 196 -4.96 -1.98 -13.09
N ILE A 197 -5.21 -3.20 -12.58
CA ILE A 197 -6.56 -3.79 -12.50
C ILE A 197 -7.50 -2.90 -11.68
N ALA A 198 -7.08 -2.51 -10.47
CA ALA A 198 -7.90 -1.69 -9.60
C ALA A 198 -8.20 -0.32 -10.23
N ARG A 199 -7.19 0.31 -10.84
CA ARG A 199 -7.33 1.60 -11.55
C ARG A 199 -8.27 1.50 -12.74
N LEU A 200 -8.13 0.49 -13.58
CA LEU A 200 -9.01 0.24 -14.73
C LEU A 200 -10.45 0.01 -14.28
N GLY A 201 -10.67 -0.79 -13.21
CA GLY A 201 -12.00 -1.02 -12.63
C GLY A 201 -12.65 0.27 -12.14
N TYR A 202 -11.89 1.12 -11.48
CA TYR A 202 -12.35 2.40 -10.93
C TYR A 202 -12.59 3.47 -12.03
N MET A 203 -11.73 3.55 -13.04
CA MET A 203 -11.82 4.52 -14.11
C MET A 203 -12.89 4.18 -15.15
N ALA A 204 -13.18 2.89 -15.37
CA ALA A 204 -14.13 2.47 -16.41
C ALA A 204 -15.55 3.09 -16.30
N PRO A 205 -16.17 3.23 -15.10
CA PRO A 205 -17.44 3.93 -14.95
C PRO A 205 -17.31 5.43 -15.24
N ARG A 206 -16.20 6.08 -14.82
CA ARG A 206 -15.96 7.51 -15.05
C ARG A 206 -15.80 7.85 -16.53
N MET A 207 -15.08 7.03 -17.29
CA MET A 207 -14.96 7.18 -18.73
C MET A 207 -16.32 7.06 -19.44
N ARG A 208 -17.22 6.21 -18.93
CA ARG A 208 -18.58 6.07 -19.49
C ARG A 208 -19.40 7.33 -19.30
N GLU A 209 -19.37 7.92 -18.12
CA GLU A 209 -20.11 9.17 -17.87
C GLU A 209 -19.55 10.33 -18.71
N ALA A 210 -18.24 10.41 -18.85
CA ALA A 210 -17.61 11.37 -19.72
C ALA A 210 -18.05 11.21 -21.21
N ALA A 211 -18.11 9.98 -21.70
CA ALA A 211 -18.53 9.68 -23.07
C ALA A 211 -20.03 9.91 -23.35
N LYS A 212 -20.93 9.69 -22.37
CA LYS A 212 -22.37 9.97 -22.52
C LYS A 212 -22.66 11.44 -22.77
N LEU A 213 -21.90 12.32 -22.19
CA LEU A 213 -22.12 13.78 -22.26
C LEU A 213 -21.41 14.43 -23.45
N ALA A 214 -20.39 13.79 -24.03
CA ALA A 214 -19.78 14.25 -25.28
C ALA A 214 -20.79 14.24 -26.46
N GLY A 215 -22.01 13.71 -26.25
CA GLY A 215 -23.13 13.72 -27.19
C GLY A 215 -22.91 12.81 -28.41
N PRO A 216 -23.92 12.63 -29.23
CA PRO A 216 -23.83 11.80 -30.43
C PRO A 216 -23.15 12.55 -31.61
N GLN A 217 -21.97 13.14 -31.39
CA GLN A 217 -21.15 13.73 -32.46
C GLN A 217 -20.51 12.66 -33.37
N GLY A 218 -21.21 11.60 -33.67
CA GLY A 218 -20.76 10.54 -34.57
C GLY A 218 -21.85 9.91 -35.38
N ARG A 219 -23.11 10.34 -35.22
CA ARG A 219 -24.15 9.99 -36.21
C ARG A 219 -24.09 10.93 -37.41
N GLN A 220 -22.99 10.89 -38.13
CA GLN A 220 -23.04 11.27 -39.54
C GLN A 220 -24.08 10.35 -40.21
N ARG A 221 -25.18 10.96 -40.67
CA ARG A 221 -26.13 10.36 -41.60
C ARG A 221 -25.36 9.84 -42.80
N SER A 222 -24.86 8.63 -42.73
CA SER A 222 -24.57 7.86 -43.90
C SER A 222 -25.87 7.18 -44.29
N GLY A 223 -26.42 7.64 -45.42
CA GLY A 223 -27.62 7.10 -45.97
C GLY A 223 -27.44 5.64 -46.38
N THR A 224 -28.58 4.95 -46.37
CA THR A 224 -28.94 3.76 -47.13
C THR A 224 -28.09 2.49 -46.93
N GLY A 225 -28.63 1.55 -46.15
CA GLY A 225 -28.52 0.13 -46.43
C GLY A 225 -27.21 -0.55 -46.10
N GLY A 226 -27.00 -0.92 -44.82
CA GLY A 226 -25.95 -1.85 -44.45
C GLY A 226 -26.23 -2.48 -43.09
N ARG A 227 -26.61 -3.75 -43.05
CA ARG A 227 -26.69 -4.58 -41.87
C ARG A 227 -25.29 -4.69 -41.23
N GLY A 228 -25.09 -3.99 -40.16
CA GLY A 228 -23.89 -4.03 -39.34
C GLY A 228 -23.90 -2.82 -38.41
N ALA A 229 -24.60 -2.91 -37.26
CA ALA A 229 -24.47 -1.91 -36.22
C ALA A 229 -23.02 -2.01 -35.70
N GLY A 230 -22.14 -1.14 -36.21
CA GLY A 230 -20.79 -0.99 -35.68
C GLY A 230 -20.87 -0.73 -34.18
N GLU A 231 -20.13 -1.51 -33.41
CA GLU A 231 -20.00 -1.32 -31.95
C GLU A 231 -19.69 0.16 -31.69
N SER A 232 -20.40 0.76 -30.73
CA SER A 232 -20.11 2.12 -30.27
C SER A 232 -18.69 2.20 -29.78
N HIS A 233 -17.97 3.31 -29.98
CA HIS A 233 -16.64 3.54 -29.45
C HIS A 233 -16.57 3.23 -27.95
N THR A 234 -17.63 3.55 -27.19
CA THR A 234 -17.77 3.21 -25.77
C THR A 234 -17.84 1.71 -25.49
N GLU A 235 -18.40 0.90 -26.40
CA GLU A 235 -18.43 -0.57 -26.25
C GLU A 235 -17.09 -1.21 -26.57
N LEU A 236 -16.39 -0.67 -27.57
CA LEU A 236 -15.02 -1.08 -27.89
C LEU A 236 -14.06 -0.77 -26.72
N ASP A 237 -14.17 0.38 -26.09
CA ASP A 237 -13.32 0.74 -24.97
C ASP A 237 -13.63 -0.09 -23.72
N LYS A 238 -14.90 -0.41 -23.46
CA LYS A 238 -15.28 -1.37 -22.39
C LYS A 238 -14.70 -2.76 -22.64
N ARG A 239 -14.69 -3.21 -23.88
CA ARG A 239 -14.12 -4.49 -24.25
C ARG A 239 -12.63 -4.50 -24.04
N LYS A 240 -11.91 -3.48 -24.52
CA LYS A 240 -10.45 -3.35 -24.30
C LYS A 240 -10.09 -3.36 -22.80
N ILE A 241 -10.85 -2.63 -21.97
CA ILE A 241 -10.62 -2.61 -20.51
C ILE A 241 -10.84 -4.00 -19.92
N ARG A 242 -11.93 -4.70 -20.28
CA ARG A 242 -12.20 -6.05 -19.78
C ARG A 242 -11.13 -7.05 -20.23
N ASP A 243 -10.74 -7.00 -21.50
CA ASP A 243 -9.72 -7.88 -22.06
C ASP A 243 -8.37 -7.62 -21.35
N ARG A 244 -8.02 -6.34 -21.09
CA ARG A 244 -6.81 -5.99 -20.36
C ARG A 244 -6.83 -6.47 -18.91
N ILE A 245 -7.95 -6.33 -18.20
CA ILE A 245 -8.12 -6.86 -16.84
C ILE A 245 -7.94 -8.39 -16.85
N ALA A 246 -8.53 -9.10 -17.82
CA ALA A 246 -8.40 -10.55 -17.92
C ALA A 246 -6.95 -10.99 -18.18
N GLU A 247 -6.22 -10.29 -19.07
CA GLU A 247 -4.79 -10.53 -19.31
C GLU A 247 -3.97 -10.38 -18.03
N LEU A 248 -4.18 -9.28 -17.31
CA LEU A 248 -3.47 -9.00 -16.06
C LEU A 248 -3.79 -10.02 -14.96
N GLN A 249 -5.04 -10.49 -14.87
CA GLN A 249 -5.44 -11.55 -13.94
C GLN A 249 -4.72 -12.87 -14.21
N VAL A 250 -4.58 -13.26 -15.49
CA VAL A 250 -3.81 -14.45 -15.90
C VAL A 250 -2.33 -14.28 -15.51
N GLU A 251 -1.78 -13.09 -15.74
CA GLU A 251 -0.39 -12.78 -15.39
C GLU A 251 -0.14 -12.91 -13.87
N ILE A 252 -1.04 -12.37 -13.04
CA ILE A 252 -0.97 -12.47 -11.58
C ILE A 252 -1.08 -13.93 -11.14
N ALA A 253 -2.03 -14.69 -11.68
CA ALA A 253 -2.21 -16.10 -11.33
C ALA A 253 -0.94 -16.93 -11.61
N ALA A 254 -0.24 -16.66 -12.73
CA ALA A 254 1.02 -17.34 -13.03
C ALA A 254 2.11 -16.99 -12.00
N MET A 255 2.22 -15.72 -11.60
CA MET A 255 3.20 -15.28 -10.59
C MET A 255 2.88 -15.86 -9.19
N ASP A 256 1.61 -16.04 -8.83
CA ASP A 256 1.20 -16.61 -7.55
C ASP A 256 1.59 -18.10 -7.43
N VAL A 257 1.53 -18.84 -8.51
CA VAL A 257 2.02 -20.26 -8.55
C VAL A 257 3.52 -20.32 -8.25
N GLU A 258 4.31 -19.43 -8.86
CA GLU A 258 5.75 -19.36 -8.61
C GLU A 258 6.06 -18.99 -7.15
N ARG A 259 5.32 -18.01 -6.59
CA ARG A 259 5.46 -17.60 -5.18
C ARG A 259 5.11 -18.73 -4.21
N LYS A 260 3.99 -19.43 -4.42
CA LYS A 260 3.59 -20.58 -3.60
C LYS A 260 4.64 -21.68 -3.60
N THR A 261 5.21 -21.98 -4.77
CA THR A 261 6.30 -22.95 -4.89
C THR A 261 7.56 -22.51 -4.13
N GLN A 262 7.93 -21.26 -4.20
CA GLN A 262 9.07 -20.72 -3.45
C GLN A 262 8.83 -20.74 -1.94
N ARG A 263 7.60 -20.42 -1.48
CA ARG A 263 7.21 -20.49 -0.06
C ARG A 263 7.23 -21.89 0.48
N ALA A 264 6.62 -22.85 -0.21
CA ALA A 264 6.63 -24.26 0.17
C ALA A 264 8.07 -24.78 0.35
N ARG A 265 8.98 -24.45 -0.57
CA ARG A 265 10.40 -24.79 -0.45
C ARG A 265 11.10 -24.16 0.75
N ARG A 266 10.67 -22.96 1.20
CA ARG A 266 11.21 -22.30 2.41
C ARG A 266 10.71 -22.99 3.67
N GLN A 267 9.43 -23.35 3.73
CA GLN A 267 8.83 -24.04 4.87
C GLN A 267 9.37 -25.47 5.03
N GLU A 268 9.42 -26.25 3.92
CA GLU A 268 9.91 -27.62 3.95
C GLU A 268 11.39 -27.76 4.30
N ARG A 269 12.22 -26.78 3.87
CA ARG A 269 13.68 -26.90 4.04
C ARG A 269 14.22 -26.45 5.39
N GLN A 270 13.51 -25.59 6.15
CA GLN A 270 14.16 -24.88 7.26
C GLN A 270 13.30 -24.68 8.53
N GLY A 271 12.00 -25.02 8.59
CA GLY A 271 11.18 -24.68 9.78
C GLY A 271 11.32 -23.19 10.18
N ILE A 272 11.38 -22.28 9.20
CA ILE A 272 11.70 -20.88 9.43
C ILE A 272 10.47 -20.19 10.00
N ALA A 273 10.60 -19.64 11.20
CA ALA A 273 9.59 -18.79 11.80
C ALA A 273 9.41 -17.48 11.00
N SER A 274 8.16 -17.09 10.75
CA SER A 274 7.83 -15.87 9.99
C SER A 274 7.01 -14.89 10.81
N VAL A 275 7.41 -13.62 10.75
CA VAL A 275 6.76 -12.49 11.40
C VAL A 275 6.36 -11.48 10.36
N ALA A 276 5.08 -11.05 10.34
CA ALA A 276 4.64 -9.98 9.46
C ALA A 276 4.29 -8.71 10.24
N LEU A 277 4.78 -7.57 9.76
CA LEU A 277 4.44 -6.25 10.27
C LEU A 277 3.13 -5.79 9.63
N VAL A 278 2.08 -5.60 10.40
CA VAL A 278 0.78 -5.10 9.96
C VAL A 278 0.41 -3.84 10.72
N GLY A 279 -0.45 -3.01 10.16
CA GLY A 279 -0.90 -1.80 10.83
C GLY A 279 -1.18 -0.66 9.86
N TYR A 280 -1.66 0.43 10.40
CA TYR A 280 -2.05 1.61 9.63
C TYR A 280 -0.88 2.24 8.86
N THR A 281 -1.17 3.04 7.82
CA THR A 281 -0.15 3.81 7.11
C THR A 281 0.57 4.74 8.10
N ASN A 282 1.85 4.97 7.87
CA ASN A 282 2.69 5.82 8.73
C ASN A 282 2.80 5.40 10.21
N ALA A 283 2.34 4.20 10.63
CA ALA A 283 2.53 3.71 12.01
C ALA A 283 4.01 3.39 12.35
N GLY A 284 4.90 3.41 11.36
CA GLY A 284 6.33 3.17 11.53
C GLY A 284 6.79 1.75 11.21
N LYS A 285 6.00 0.96 10.46
CA LYS A 285 6.34 -0.43 10.07
C LYS A 285 7.71 -0.55 9.40
N SER A 286 7.96 0.23 8.35
CA SER A 286 9.22 0.18 7.60
C SER A 286 10.42 0.68 8.43
N THR A 287 10.20 1.63 9.36
CA THR A 287 11.21 2.06 10.33
C THR A 287 11.56 0.91 11.28
N LEU A 288 10.52 0.22 11.79
CA LEU A 288 10.68 -0.93 12.67
C LEU A 288 11.36 -2.11 11.96
N MET A 289 10.96 -2.37 10.69
CA MET A 289 11.61 -3.36 9.84
C MET A 289 13.11 -3.10 9.74
N ARG A 290 13.51 -1.86 9.43
CA ARG A 290 14.93 -1.48 9.36
C ARG A 290 15.64 -1.70 10.68
N ALA A 291 15.03 -1.31 11.81
CA ALA A 291 15.60 -1.46 13.14
C ALA A 291 15.78 -2.94 13.53
N LEU A 292 14.83 -3.80 13.18
CA LEU A 292 14.87 -5.23 13.49
C LEU A 292 15.81 -6.03 12.58
N THR A 293 16.07 -5.56 11.36
CA THR A 293 16.84 -6.35 10.37
C THR A 293 18.19 -5.75 10.02
N GLY A 294 18.50 -4.53 10.49
CA GLY A 294 19.74 -3.82 10.18
C GLY A 294 19.90 -3.47 8.69
N SER A 295 18.83 -3.62 7.88
CA SER A 295 18.88 -3.39 6.43
C SER A 295 18.59 -1.93 6.08
N GLU A 296 19.26 -1.40 5.06
CA GLU A 296 18.93 -0.10 4.47
C GLU A 296 17.63 -0.20 3.67
N VAL A 297 16.48 -0.11 4.36
CA VAL A 297 15.18 0.09 3.73
C VAL A 297 14.96 1.58 3.59
N LEU A 298 14.54 2.03 2.41
CA LEU A 298 14.20 3.43 2.18
C LEU A 298 13.01 3.80 3.08
N VAL A 299 13.26 4.63 4.08
CA VAL A 299 12.22 5.13 4.98
C VAL A 299 11.94 6.57 4.56
N GLU A 300 10.84 6.77 3.89
CA GLU A 300 10.30 8.10 3.58
C GLU A 300 9.11 8.39 4.50
N ASN A 301 8.99 9.63 4.97
CA ASN A 301 7.79 10.10 5.68
C ASN A 301 6.65 10.38 4.69
N LYS A 302 6.29 9.36 3.92
CA LYS A 302 5.21 9.38 2.94
C LYS A 302 4.25 8.24 3.22
N LEU A 303 2.97 8.50 3.01
CA LEU A 303 1.97 7.45 3.09
C LEU A 303 2.21 6.40 2.00
N PHE A 304 2.05 5.12 2.33
CA PHE A 304 2.30 4.00 1.41
C PHE A 304 3.72 3.94 0.82
N ALA A 305 4.72 4.26 1.65
CA ALA A 305 6.13 4.12 1.25
C ALA A 305 6.50 2.69 0.85
N THR A 306 5.84 1.68 1.47
CA THR A 306 5.98 0.26 1.16
C THR A 306 4.72 -0.25 0.46
N LEU A 307 4.84 -0.67 -0.78
CA LEU A 307 3.78 -1.34 -1.54
C LEU A 307 4.14 -2.80 -1.85
N ASP A 308 5.41 -3.06 -2.12
CA ASP A 308 5.93 -4.42 -2.33
C ASP A 308 6.42 -5.00 -1.01
N THR A 309 6.02 -6.23 -0.72
CA THR A 309 6.48 -6.93 0.49
C THR A 309 7.98 -7.14 0.47
N THR A 310 8.63 -6.76 1.53
CA THR A 310 10.06 -6.96 1.73
C THR A 310 10.28 -7.96 2.84
N VAL A 311 10.97 -9.07 2.58
CA VAL A 311 11.29 -10.10 3.58
C VAL A 311 12.78 -10.05 3.90
N ARG A 312 13.13 -10.02 5.19
CA ARG A 312 14.51 -9.99 5.69
C ARG A 312 14.64 -10.88 6.92
N VAL A 313 15.86 -11.29 7.21
CA VAL A 313 16.19 -12.03 8.43
C VAL A 313 16.28 -11.07 9.62
N LEU A 314 15.77 -11.48 10.77
CA LEU A 314 15.93 -10.77 12.03
C LEU A 314 17.43 -10.64 12.37
N HIS A 315 17.89 -9.45 12.73
CA HIS A 315 19.31 -9.19 13.02
C HIS A 315 19.49 -8.67 14.46
N PRO A 316 20.49 -9.16 15.19
CA PRO A 316 21.36 -10.32 14.92
C PRO A 316 20.56 -11.61 14.69
N GLU A 317 21.11 -12.56 13.92
CA GLU A 317 20.43 -13.84 13.68
C GLU A 317 20.05 -14.52 15.01
N SER A 318 18.87 -15.12 15.04
CA SER A 318 18.31 -15.80 16.23
C SER A 318 18.12 -17.27 15.95
N ILE A 319 17.98 -18.03 17.03
CA ILE A 319 17.58 -19.43 17.00
C ILE A 319 16.22 -19.54 17.72
N PRO A 320 15.14 -19.93 17.02
CA PRO A 320 15.05 -20.25 15.59
C PRO A 320 15.33 -19.01 14.69
N ARG A 321 15.71 -19.29 13.44
CA ARG A 321 15.86 -18.25 12.44
C ARG A 321 14.49 -17.64 12.14
N VAL A 322 14.37 -16.33 12.29
CA VAL A 322 13.12 -15.59 12.10
C VAL A 322 13.21 -14.70 10.87
N LEU A 323 12.23 -14.81 9.97
CA LEU A 323 12.04 -13.88 8.87
C LEU A 323 11.04 -12.80 9.29
N VAL A 324 11.34 -11.56 8.97
CA VAL A 324 10.44 -10.42 9.17
C VAL A 324 10.02 -9.89 7.81
N SER A 325 8.72 -9.71 7.60
CA SER A 325 8.14 -9.15 6.38
C SER A 325 7.45 -7.82 6.67
N ASP A 326 7.71 -6.80 5.84
CA ASP A 326 6.96 -5.54 5.84
C ASP A 326 5.79 -5.66 4.86
N THR A 327 4.60 -5.21 5.28
CA THR A 327 3.40 -5.24 4.45
C THR A 327 2.91 -3.83 4.13
N VAL A 328 1.99 -3.76 3.17
CA VAL A 328 1.30 -2.51 2.82
C VAL A 328 0.59 -1.94 4.05
N GLY A 329 0.69 -0.64 4.27
CA GLY A 329 -0.07 0.03 5.33
C GLY A 329 -1.55 0.11 5.01
N PHE A 330 -2.39 -0.11 6.01
CA PHE A 330 -3.83 0.07 5.88
C PHE A 330 -4.23 1.54 6.02
N ILE A 331 -5.36 1.90 5.45
CA ILE A 331 -5.91 3.25 5.50
C ILE A 331 -7.44 3.17 5.58
N LYS A 332 -8.05 4.20 6.16
CA LYS A 332 -9.51 4.33 6.19
C LYS A 332 -10.08 4.37 4.75
N ASN A 333 -11.20 3.70 4.54
CA ASN A 333 -11.88 3.65 3.24
C ASN A 333 -10.99 3.09 2.11
N LEU A 334 -10.15 2.08 2.42
CA LEU A 334 -9.41 1.39 1.38
C LEU A 334 -10.41 0.74 0.39
N PRO A 335 -10.34 1.07 -0.91
CA PRO A 335 -11.27 0.50 -1.88
C PRO A 335 -11.25 -1.02 -1.89
N HIS A 336 -12.44 -1.66 -1.82
CA HIS A 336 -12.54 -3.15 -1.82
C HIS A 336 -11.86 -3.79 -3.03
N GLY A 337 -11.89 -3.11 -4.19
CA GLY A 337 -11.16 -3.57 -5.37
C GLY A 337 -9.64 -3.61 -5.18
N LEU A 338 -9.08 -2.74 -4.32
CA LEU A 338 -7.67 -2.77 -3.94
C LEU A 338 -7.36 -3.89 -2.95
N VAL A 339 -8.19 -4.11 -1.93
CA VAL A 339 -8.00 -5.22 -0.97
C VAL A 339 -7.94 -6.55 -1.73
N ALA A 340 -8.89 -6.78 -2.64
CA ALA A 340 -8.89 -7.96 -3.50
C ALA A 340 -7.65 -8.06 -4.40
N SER A 341 -7.19 -6.92 -4.94
CA SER A 341 -5.99 -6.86 -5.78
C SER A 341 -4.70 -7.10 -4.99
N PHE A 342 -4.63 -6.63 -3.73
CA PHE A 342 -3.48 -6.83 -2.86
C PHE A 342 -3.50 -8.13 -2.06
N LYS A 343 -4.48 -9.01 -2.29
CA LYS A 343 -4.57 -10.29 -1.58
C LYS A 343 -3.23 -11.03 -1.59
N SER A 344 -2.51 -11.05 -2.71
CA SER A 344 -1.22 -11.74 -2.81
C SER A 344 -0.08 -11.09 -2.00
N THR A 345 -0.14 -9.77 -1.76
CA THR A 345 0.79 -9.06 -0.88
C THR A 345 0.39 -9.21 0.59
N LEU A 346 -0.90 -9.35 0.86
CA LEU A 346 -1.42 -9.59 2.20
C LEU A 346 -1.37 -11.07 2.61
N GLU A 347 -1.15 -12.00 1.66
CA GLU A 347 -0.89 -13.42 1.94
C GLU A 347 0.32 -13.63 2.87
N GLU A 348 1.32 -12.73 2.84
CA GLU A 348 2.43 -12.77 3.80
C GLU A 348 1.96 -12.58 5.26
N ALA A 349 0.86 -11.84 5.49
CA ALA A 349 0.26 -11.72 6.82
C ALA A 349 -0.56 -12.96 7.19
N ILE A 350 -1.22 -13.60 6.22
CA ILE A 350 -2.00 -14.84 6.45
C ILE A 350 -1.06 -16.02 6.76
N ASP A 351 0.06 -16.09 6.02
CA ASP A 351 1.04 -17.17 6.12
C ASP A 351 2.05 -16.97 7.26
N ALA A 352 1.99 -15.81 7.96
CA ALA A 352 2.88 -15.52 9.08
C ALA A 352 2.56 -16.36 10.31
N SER A 353 3.59 -16.77 11.03
CA SER A 353 3.44 -17.46 12.33
C SER A 353 3.11 -16.47 13.47
N LEU A 354 3.42 -15.18 13.28
CA LEU A 354 3.17 -14.10 14.23
C LEU A 354 2.94 -12.80 13.49
N LEU A 355 1.94 -12.01 13.91
CA LEU A 355 1.74 -10.64 13.47
C LEU A 355 2.25 -9.65 14.51
N LEU A 356 3.01 -8.65 14.07
CA LEU A 356 3.28 -7.45 14.85
C LEU A 356 2.33 -6.36 14.39
N HIS A 357 1.27 -6.11 15.16
CA HIS A 357 0.32 -5.04 14.89
C HIS A 357 0.88 -3.73 15.40
N VAL A 358 1.47 -2.95 14.48
CA VAL A 358 2.14 -1.68 14.76
C VAL A 358 1.11 -0.55 14.76
N ILE A 359 0.99 0.16 15.87
CA ILE A 359 0.01 1.21 16.13
C ILE A 359 0.78 2.48 16.53
N ASP A 360 0.38 3.63 16.03
CA ASP A 360 0.96 4.92 16.41
C ASP A 360 0.41 5.38 17.77
N ALA A 361 1.22 5.31 18.83
CA ALA A 361 0.82 5.72 20.18
C ALA A 361 0.60 7.23 20.33
N SER A 362 1.15 8.03 19.41
CA SER A 362 1.05 9.48 19.45
C SER A 362 -0.22 10.03 18.76
N ASP A 363 -0.88 9.21 17.94
CA ASP A 363 -2.09 9.60 17.23
C ASP A 363 -3.31 9.51 18.15
N PRO A 364 -4.10 10.59 18.33
CA PRO A 364 -5.34 10.54 19.12
C PRO A 364 -6.38 9.56 18.57
N GLY A 365 -6.35 9.28 17.26
CA GLY A 365 -7.26 8.36 16.57
C GLY A 365 -6.75 6.91 16.50
N TYR A 366 -5.76 6.52 17.30
CA TYR A 366 -5.13 5.19 17.22
C TYR A 366 -6.11 4.03 17.38
N GLU A 367 -7.16 4.18 18.19
CA GLU A 367 -8.19 3.14 18.38
C GLU A 367 -8.91 2.84 17.07
N ARG A 368 -9.29 3.88 16.33
CA ARG A 368 -9.94 3.73 15.03
C ARG A 368 -9.01 3.14 13.98
N GLN A 369 -7.75 3.56 13.98
CA GLN A 369 -6.72 2.97 13.09
C GLN A 369 -6.52 1.49 13.39
N ARG A 370 -6.57 1.09 14.66
CA ARG A 370 -6.54 -0.29 15.12
C ARG A 370 -7.76 -1.07 14.57
N GLU A 371 -8.97 -0.51 14.74
CA GLU A 371 -10.21 -1.12 14.24
C GLU A 371 -10.19 -1.32 12.73
N VAL A 372 -9.73 -0.33 11.96
CA VAL A 372 -9.56 -0.45 10.51
C VAL A 372 -8.60 -1.59 10.17
N THR A 373 -7.48 -1.69 10.89
CA THR A 373 -6.52 -2.78 10.70
C THR A 373 -7.14 -4.13 11.03
N ASP A 374 -7.84 -4.26 12.16
CA ASP A 374 -8.51 -5.49 12.59
C ASP A 374 -9.59 -5.91 11.58
N ALA A 375 -10.37 -4.96 11.05
CA ALA A 375 -11.37 -5.24 10.02
C ALA A 375 -10.74 -5.80 8.73
N VAL A 376 -9.65 -5.20 8.24
CA VAL A 376 -8.95 -5.70 7.05
C VAL A 376 -8.32 -7.06 7.30
N LEU A 377 -7.73 -7.30 8.48
CA LEU A 377 -7.20 -8.62 8.85
C LEU A 377 -8.30 -9.69 8.87
N GLY A 378 -9.53 -9.32 9.31
CA GLY A 378 -10.71 -10.18 9.21
C GLY A 378 -11.13 -10.47 7.77
N GLU A 379 -11.18 -9.44 6.92
CA GLU A 379 -11.55 -9.58 5.50
C GLU A 379 -10.61 -10.51 4.73
N ILE A 380 -9.32 -10.51 5.06
CA ILE A 380 -8.33 -11.40 4.43
C ILE A 380 -8.22 -12.79 5.08
N GLY A 381 -8.87 -13.02 6.24
CA GLY A 381 -8.83 -14.29 6.96
C GLY A 381 -7.59 -14.50 7.84
N ALA A 382 -6.93 -13.42 8.26
CA ALA A 382 -5.76 -13.46 9.15
C ALA A 382 -6.11 -13.32 10.65
N GLU A 383 -7.37 -13.44 11.03
CA GLU A 383 -7.85 -13.29 12.41
C GLU A 383 -7.24 -14.32 13.38
N ALA A 384 -7.04 -15.54 12.91
CA ALA A 384 -6.54 -16.65 13.72
C ALA A 384 -5.02 -16.58 13.96
N VAL A 385 -4.29 -15.74 13.23
CA VAL A 385 -2.85 -15.63 13.39
C VAL A 385 -2.54 -14.92 14.74
N PRO A 386 -1.66 -15.52 15.58
CA PRO A 386 -1.23 -14.89 16.82
C PRO A 386 -0.68 -13.49 16.58
N ARG A 387 -0.99 -12.54 17.47
CA ARG A 387 -0.54 -11.16 17.28
C ARG A 387 0.01 -10.52 18.57
N ILE A 388 1.05 -9.71 18.42
CA ILE A 388 1.57 -8.81 19.46
C ILE A 388 1.22 -7.39 19.04
N ARG A 389 0.55 -6.62 19.90
CA ARG A 389 0.29 -5.20 19.69
C ARG A 389 1.52 -4.39 20.07
N VAL A 390 2.01 -3.60 19.11
CA VAL A 390 3.20 -2.75 19.27
C VAL A 390 2.79 -1.29 19.15
N PHE A 391 2.67 -0.59 20.25
CA PHE A 391 2.40 0.84 20.31
C PHE A 391 3.71 1.59 20.10
N ASN A 392 3.92 2.05 18.88
CA ASN A 392 5.14 2.70 18.42
C ASN A 392 5.03 4.23 18.54
N LYS A 393 6.13 4.94 18.35
CA LYS A 393 6.26 6.40 18.39
C LYS A 393 5.91 7.05 19.72
N ILE A 394 6.13 6.37 20.83
CA ILE A 394 5.93 6.96 22.17
C ILE A 394 6.78 8.23 22.36
N ASP A 395 7.90 8.34 21.66
CA ASP A 395 8.79 9.50 21.63
C ASP A 395 8.15 10.77 21.06
N HIS A 396 7.02 10.66 20.36
CA HIS A 396 6.24 11.80 19.84
C HIS A 396 5.13 12.25 20.81
N VAL A 397 4.91 11.54 21.91
CA VAL A 397 3.95 11.93 22.94
C VAL A 397 4.63 12.91 23.90
N GLY A 398 4.31 14.19 23.84
CA GLY A 398 4.70 15.25 24.76
C GLY A 398 6.08 15.10 25.43
N ASP A 399 6.13 15.38 26.72
CA ASP A 399 7.31 15.21 27.55
C ASP A 399 7.38 13.80 28.19
N ALA A 400 8.44 13.53 28.95
CA ALA A 400 8.65 12.23 29.59
C ALA A 400 7.51 11.83 30.56
N ALA A 401 6.84 12.79 31.20
CA ALA A 401 5.73 12.53 32.09
C ALA A 401 4.48 12.09 31.30
N ALA A 402 4.18 12.78 30.21
CA ALA A 402 3.09 12.42 29.30
C ALA A 402 3.34 11.05 28.64
N GLN A 403 4.59 10.73 28.28
CA GLN A 403 4.97 9.42 27.75
C GLN A 403 4.71 8.31 28.77
N ALA A 404 5.12 8.50 30.03
CA ALA A 404 4.91 7.52 31.10
C ALA A 404 3.41 7.32 31.42
N GLU A 405 2.62 8.39 31.43
CA GLU A 405 1.17 8.32 31.61
C GLU A 405 0.50 7.57 30.46
N ARG A 406 0.88 7.89 29.22
CA ARG A 406 0.39 7.21 28.01
C ARG A 406 0.74 5.72 28.02
N GLU A 407 1.98 5.39 28.35
CA GLU A 407 2.43 4.00 28.49
C GLU A 407 1.62 3.24 29.55
N ALA A 408 1.40 3.84 30.73
CA ALA A 408 0.60 3.24 31.78
C ALA A 408 -0.85 2.99 31.34
N THR A 409 -1.45 3.95 30.65
CA THR A 409 -2.81 3.83 30.09
C THR A 409 -2.89 2.68 29.08
N LEU A 410 -1.98 2.63 28.11
CA LEU A 410 -1.95 1.60 27.09
C LEU A 410 -1.73 0.20 27.67
N ARG A 411 -0.87 0.06 28.69
CA ARG A 411 -0.65 -1.23 29.37
C ARG A 411 -1.83 -1.67 30.23
N ALA A 412 -2.58 -0.73 30.80
CA ALA A 412 -3.79 -1.05 31.55
C ALA A 412 -4.91 -1.54 30.60
N GLU A 413 -5.03 -0.95 29.43
CA GLU A 413 -6.03 -1.32 28.42
C GLU A 413 -5.63 -2.58 27.63
N TYR A 414 -4.34 -2.73 27.32
CA TYR A 414 -3.77 -3.84 26.56
C TYR A 414 -2.60 -4.49 27.34
N PRO A 415 -2.86 -5.40 28.28
CA PRO A 415 -1.82 -5.96 29.17
C PRO A 415 -0.63 -6.61 28.44
N ASP A 416 -0.89 -7.22 27.28
CA ASP A 416 0.14 -7.92 26.48
C ASP A 416 0.76 -7.02 25.38
N CYS A 417 0.59 -5.69 25.48
CA CYS A 417 1.17 -4.79 24.51
C CYS A 417 2.63 -4.45 24.79
N ILE A 418 3.33 -4.08 23.73
CA ILE A 418 4.69 -3.50 23.82
C ILE A 418 4.58 -2.02 23.43
N VAL A 419 4.93 -1.13 24.37
CA VAL A 419 5.02 0.32 24.10
C VAL A 419 6.47 0.67 23.87
N MET A 420 6.77 1.33 22.75
CA MET A 420 8.13 1.55 22.30
C MET A 420 8.30 2.73 21.35
N SER A 421 9.56 3.07 21.09
CA SER A 421 9.97 3.86 19.92
C SER A 421 10.89 3.04 19.01
N ALA A 422 10.53 2.89 17.74
CA ALA A 422 11.39 2.23 16.75
C ALA A 422 12.74 2.96 16.51
N ARG A 423 12.90 4.16 17.06
CA ARG A 423 14.14 4.95 17.03
C ARG A 423 15.07 4.65 18.21
N GLN A 424 14.56 4.03 19.27
CA GLN A 424 15.32 3.69 20.46
C GLN A 424 15.80 2.24 20.41
N SER A 425 17.10 2.03 20.40
CA SER A 425 17.70 0.70 20.28
C SER A 425 17.35 -0.24 21.43
N CYS A 426 17.19 0.30 22.66
CA CYS A 426 16.79 -0.48 23.83
C CYS A 426 15.38 -1.08 23.69
N ASP A 427 14.43 -0.33 23.10
CA ASP A 427 13.07 -0.80 22.88
C ASP A 427 13.00 -1.82 21.76
N VAL A 428 13.77 -1.60 20.69
CA VAL A 428 13.91 -2.56 19.58
C VAL A 428 14.49 -3.89 20.10
N ALA A 429 15.47 -3.83 21.03
CA ALA A 429 16.03 -5.04 21.65
C ALA A 429 14.97 -5.79 22.47
N LYS A 430 14.15 -5.10 23.27
CA LYS A 430 13.04 -5.72 24.03
C LYS A 430 12.01 -6.39 23.11
N LEU A 431 11.63 -5.71 22.02
CA LEU A 431 10.71 -6.29 21.04
C LEU A 431 11.32 -7.53 20.39
N ARG A 432 12.61 -7.48 20.03
CA ARG A 432 13.33 -8.63 19.48
C ARG A 432 13.32 -9.81 20.43
N GLU A 433 13.58 -9.59 21.73
CA GLU A 433 13.51 -10.62 22.75
C GLU A 433 12.11 -11.21 22.87
N ALA A 434 11.05 -10.38 22.83
CA ALA A 434 9.67 -10.84 22.86
C ALA A 434 9.32 -11.72 21.64
N ILE A 435 9.80 -11.38 20.45
CA ILE A 435 9.63 -12.18 19.24
C ILE A 435 10.31 -13.56 19.42
N ILE A 436 11.55 -13.58 19.87
CA ILE A 436 12.30 -14.81 20.09
C ILE A 436 11.62 -15.68 21.16
N ALA A 437 11.22 -15.07 22.28
CA ALA A 437 10.52 -15.76 23.36
C ALA A 437 9.19 -16.38 22.89
N PHE A 438 8.47 -15.70 21.97
CA PHE A 438 7.25 -16.26 21.38
C PHE A 438 7.53 -17.58 20.66
N PHE A 439 8.56 -17.65 19.83
CA PHE A 439 8.92 -18.85 19.07
C PHE A 439 9.64 -19.91 19.91
N GLN A 440 10.11 -19.56 21.09
CA GLN A 440 10.73 -20.52 22.01
C GLN A 440 9.71 -21.19 22.95
N ARG A 441 8.49 -20.65 23.10
CA ARG A 441 7.48 -21.17 24.06
C ARG A 441 7.10 -22.62 23.83
N ASP A 442 6.98 -23.03 22.56
CA ASP A 442 6.52 -24.37 22.17
C ASP A 442 7.68 -25.33 21.88
N ARG A 443 8.93 -24.88 22.07
CA ARG A 443 10.11 -25.73 21.89
C ARG A 443 10.36 -26.55 23.12
N ILE A 444 10.56 -27.85 22.91
CA ILE A 444 10.91 -28.80 23.98
C ILE A 444 12.39 -29.17 23.93
N GLU A 445 12.93 -29.55 25.08
CA GLU A 445 14.28 -30.10 25.18
C GLU A 445 14.22 -31.60 25.31
N ALA A 446 15.15 -32.28 24.67
CA ALA A 446 15.36 -33.71 24.84
C ALA A 446 16.85 -34.04 24.73
N GLU A 447 17.24 -35.12 25.36
CA GLU A 447 18.57 -35.73 25.18
C GLU A 447 18.45 -36.93 24.26
N ILE A 448 19.26 -36.97 23.22
CA ILE A 448 19.33 -38.06 22.24
C ILE A 448 20.75 -38.60 22.16
N PHE A 449 20.91 -39.89 21.92
CA PHE A 449 22.18 -40.55 21.71
C PHE A 449 22.40 -40.81 20.22
N LEU A 450 23.43 -40.21 19.61
CA LEU A 450 23.81 -40.39 18.21
C LEU A 450 25.03 -41.32 18.13
N PRO A 451 24.86 -42.60 17.75
CA PRO A 451 25.98 -43.52 17.59
C PRO A 451 26.91 -43.08 16.45
N TRP A 452 28.21 -43.38 16.56
CA TRP A 452 29.19 -43.04 15.50
C TRP A 452 28.81 -43.63 14.13
N SER A 453 28.08 -44.76 14.09
CA SER A 453 27.55 -45.34 12.84
C SER A 453 26.48 -44.48 12.15
N ALA A 454 25.83 -43.59 12.87
CA ALA A 454 24.75 -42.72 12.37
C ALA A 454 25.17 -41.24 12.22
N GLN A 455 26.47 -40.92 12.16
CA GLN A 455 27.02 -39.57 12.05
C GLN A 455 26.47 -38.77 10.85
N GLN A 456 26.08 -39.44 9.79
CA GLN A 456 25.43 -38.81 8.62
C GLN A 456 24.13 -38.08 8.97
N MET A 457 23.45 -38.50 10.07
CA MET A 457 22.21 -37.87 10.53
C MET A 457 22.44 -36.59 11.31
N ARG A 458 23.69 -36.28 11.65
CA ARG A 458 24.06 -35.05 12.38
C ARG A 458 23.58 -33.79 11.64
N GLY A 459 23.71 -33.78 10.32
CA GLY A 459 23.22 -32.67 9.49
C GLY A 459 21.72 -32.43 9.62
N GLU A 460 20.92 -33.50 9.71
CA GLU A 460 19.46 -33.43 9.91
C GLU A 460 19.12 -32.87 11.31
N ILE A 461 19.83 -33.33 12.34
CA ILE A 461 19.63 -32.85 13.73
C ILE A 461 19.92 -31.34 13.81
N PHE A 462 21.05 -30.88 13.25
CA PHE A 462 21.41 -29.47 13.24
C PHE A 462 20.51 -28.60 12.36
N ALA A 463 19.84 -29.20 11.37
CA ALA A 463 18.88 -28.51 10.51
C ALA A 463 17.52 -28.30 11.22
N CYS A 464 17.09 -29.23 12.09
CA CYS A 464 15.76 -29.23 12.72
C CYS A 464 15.79 -28.72 14.16
N CYS A 465 16.94 -28.86 14.87
CA CYS A 465 17.06 -28.58 16.29
C CYS A 465 18.32 -27.77 16.60
N GLU A 466 18.23 -27.02 17.70
CA GLU A 466 19.36 -26.36 18.34
C GLU A 466 20.07 -27.36 19.25
N VAL A 467 21.37 -27.56 19.08
CA VAL A 467 22.17 -28.39 19.99
C VAL A 467 22.70 -27.51 21.12
N LEU A 468 22.19 -27.72 22.33
CA LEU A 468 22.56 -26.95 23.52
C LEU A 468 23.86 -27.45 24.14
N GLU A 469 24.04 -28.79 24.17
CA GLU A 469 25.19 -29.44 24.77
C GLU A 469 25.52 -30.70 23.98
N GLU A 470 26.80 -30.99 23.84
CA GLU A 470 27.31 -32.20 23.22
C GLU A 470 28.33 -32.85 24.11
N ARG A 471 28.14 -34.14 24.41
CA ARG A 471 29.08 -34.97 25.17
C ARG A 471 29.37 -36.22 24.36
N ALA A 472 30.62 -36.43 24.01
CA ALA A 472 31.06 -37.58 23.25
C ALA A 472 31.59 -38.67 24.18
N ASP A 473 31.29 -39.94 23.85
CA ASP A 473 31.91 -41.08 24.50
C ASP A 473 32.51 -42.04 23.44
N GLY A 474 32.94 -43.23 23.84
CA GLY A 474 33.55 -44.22 22.95
C GLY A 474 32.60 -44.81 21.88
N GLU A 475 31.28 -44.71 22.06
CA GLU A 475 30.26 -45.32 21.23
C GLU A 475 29.44 -44.34 20.41
N GLY A 476 29.41 -43.04 20.82
CA GLY A 476 28.63 -42.00 20.14
C GLY A 476 28.70 -40.67 20.83
N ALA A 477 27.74 -39.78 20.53
CA ALA A 477 27.57 -38.48 21.11
C ALA A 477 26.18 -38.36 21.75
N TYR A 478 26.14 -37.88 23.00
CA TYR A 478 24.90 -37.41 23.67
C TYR A 478 24.70 -35.97 23.28
N LEU A 479 23.56 -35.70 22.65
CA LEU A 479 23.17 -34.36 22.21
C LEU A 479 21.96 -33.92 23.01
N ARG A 480 22.08 -32.83 23.77
CA ARG A 480 20.95 -32.13 24.33
C ARG A 480 20.43 -31.14 23.30
N ILE A 481 19.29 -31.47 22.76
CA ILE A 481 18.66 -30.73 21.66
C ILE A 481 17.44 -29.95 22.14
N ARG A 482 17.16 -28.80 21.51
CA ARG A 482 15.94 -28.01 21.69
C ARG A 482 15.33 -27.77 20.32
N GLY A 483 14.07 -28.10 20.14
CA GLY A 483 13.38 -27.97 18.84
C GLY A 483 11.87 -27.97 18.96
N GLU A 484 11.20 -27.89 17.84
CA GLU A 484 9.75 -28.07 17.77
C GLU A 484 9.38 -29.48 18.27
N ARG A 485 8.23 -29.56 18.96
CA ARG A 485 7.78 -30.81 19.60
C ARG A 485 7.77 -31.99 18.63
N GLU A 486 7.27 -31.79 17.40
CA GLU A 486 7.19 -32.84 16.38
C GLU A 486 8.59 -33.30 15.92
N ALA A 487 9.47 -32.36 15.65
CA ALA A 487 10.84 -32.66 15.23
C ALA A 487 11.62 -33.37 16.34
N VAL A 488 11.53 -32.88 17.58
CA VAL A 488 12.21 -33.49 18.72
C VAL A 488 11.65 -34.92 19.01
N ASN A 489 10.32 -35.11 18.97
CA ASN A 489 9.72 -36.41 19.16
C ASN A 489 10.15 -37.38 18.08
N SER A 490 10.18 -36.98 16.80
CA SER A 490 10.65 -37.83 15.70
C SER A 490 12.11 -38.28 15.88
N LEU A 491 12.97 -37.35 16.30
CA LEU A 491 14.38 -37.63 16.61
C LEU A 491 14.50 -38.53 17.85
N TYR A 492 13.68 -38.29 18.88
CA TYR A 492 13.67 -39.09 20.10
C TYR A 492 13.19 -40.51 19.84
N GLU A 493 12.19 -40.74 19.01
CA GLU A 493 11.75 -42.07 18.61
C GLU A 493 12.84 -42.85 17.85
N ARG A 494 13.65 -42.19 17.06
CA ARG A 494 14.74 -42.77 16.26
C ARG A 494 16.01 -43.03 17.08
N PHE A 495 16.33 -42.16 18.02
CA PHE A 495 17.62 -42.13 18.73
C PHE A 495 17.48 -42.20 20.27
N GLY A 496 16.27 -41.96 20.82
CA GLY A 496 16.03 -41.98 22.28
C GLY A 496 15.93 -43.37 22.88
N GLN A 497 15.63 -44.39 22.10
CA GLN A 497 15.43 -45.77 22.61
C GLN A 497 16.74 -46.55 22.89
N ALA A 498 17.89 -46.05 22.50
CA ALA A 498 19.15 -46.76 22.71
C ALA A 498 19.57 -46.88 24.18
N HIS A 499 18.97 -46.08 25.08
CA HIS A 499 19.35 -46.03 26.49
C HIS A 499 18.50 -46.93 27.42
N THR A 500 17.28 -47.34 27.01
CA THR A 500 16.40 -48.14 27.86
C THR A 500 16.77 -49.64 27.88
N ALA A 501 17.62 -50.10 26.97
CA ALA A 501 18.00 -51.51 26.89
C ALA A 501 19.20 -51.91 27.79
N ARG A 502 19.90 -50.95 28.41
CA ARG A 502 21.09 -51.26 29.23
C ARG A 502 20.94 -51.16 30.76
N ASN A 503 19.78 -50.74 31.28
CA ASN A 503 19.55 -50.70 32.74
C ASN A 503 18.77 -51.93 33.27
N SER A 504 18.73 -53.02 32.52
CA SER A 504 18.14 -54.29 32.94
C SER A 504 19.16 -55.44 32.82
N PHE A 505 20.34 -55.27 33.45
CA PHE A 505 21.21 -56.36 33.82
C PHE A 505 21.87 -56.04 35.18
#